data_15e01a23638c83f5342ef76de22d5f11
#
_entry.id   15e01a23638c83f5342ef76de22d5f11
#
_cell.length_a   1.000
_cell.length_b   1.000
_cell.length_c   1.000
_cell.angle_alpha   90.00
_cell.angle_beta   90.00
_cell.angle_gamma   90.00
#
_symmetry.space_group_name_H-M   'P 1'
#
loop_
_entity.id
_entity.type
_entity.pdbx_description
1 polymer ?
#
loop_
_entity_poly.entity_id
_entity_poly.type
_entity_poly.pdbx_seq_one_letter_code
_entity_poly.pdbx_strand_id
1 'polypeptide(L)'
;MTSIVVAALYKFVTLDDYVALREPLLQTLLDNGVKGTLLLAEEGINGTVSGSREGIDALFAWLRSDPRLADIEHKESYCDEQPFYRTKVKLKKEIVTLGVPGVDPNKQVGQYVEAKDWNALFSDPEVLLIDTRNDYEVAIGTFEGAVDPKTRSFREFPEYIKAHYDPARHKKVAMFCTGGIRCEKASSYMLGAGFEEVFHLKGGILKYLEEVPQEQSLWRGDCFVFDNRVTVRHDLSEGEYDQCHACRNPVSLEDRQSEHYVPGISCPHCWDSLSEKTRAGARERQKQIELARQRNQPHPLGRDPRQSTLEN
;
A
#
# COMPACT_ATOMS: atom_id res chain seq x y z
N MET A 1 -7.16 2.97 26.65
CA MET A 1 -6.70 3.83 25.55
C MET A 1 -7.58 3.50 24.36
N THR A 2 -8.10 4.50 23.66
CA THR A 2 -8.90 4.28 22.46
C THR A 2 -7.94 3.88 21.33
N SER A 3 -8.01 2.64 20.89
CA SER A 3 -7.25 2.10 19.77
C SER A 3 -7.59 2.87 18.50
N ILE A 4 -6.59 3.31 17.74
CA ILE A 4 -6.76 3.97 16.46
C ILE A 4 -7.03 2.92 15.40
N VAL A 5 -8.10 3.11 14.64
CA VAL A 5 -8.44 2.25 13.51
C VAL A 5 -7.66 2.69 12.28
N VAL A 6 -7.00 1.75 11.61
CA VAL A 6 -6.33 1.95 10.31
C VAL A 6 -7.11 1.19 9.26
N ALA A 7 -7.69 1.91 8.29
CA ALA A 7 -8.53 1.35 7.24
C ALA A 7 -7.84 1.48 5.86
N ALA A 8 -7.56 0.35 5.23
CA ALA A 8 -7.08 0.27 3.85
C ALA A 8 -8.26 -0.06 2.93
N LEU A 9 -8.48 0.76 1.93
CA LEU A 9 -9.60 0.64 1.01
C LEU A 9 -9.18 0.86 -0.44
N TYR A 10 -9.86 0.20 -1.35
CA TYR A 10 -9.84 0.54 -2.76
C TYR A 10 -11.12 0.02 -3.45
N LYS A 11 -11.45 0.64 -4.56
CA LYS A 11 -12.46 0.13 -5.48
C LYS A 11 -12.16 0.61 -6.90
N PHE A 12 -12.12 -0.33 -7.85
CA PHE A 12 -12.21 0.00 -9.26
C PHE A 12 -13.67 0.22 -9.62
N VAL A 13 -13.99 1.41 -10.05
CA VAL A 13 -15.32 1.85 -10.50
C VAL A 13 -15.17 3.15 -11.27
N THR A 14 -15.93 3.33 -12.34
CA THR A 14 -15.87 4.57 -13.12
C THR A 14 -16.40 5.75 -12.33
N LEU A 15 -15.54 6.76 -12.11
CA LEU A 15 -15.81 8.00 -11.41
C LEU A 15 -15.53 9.19 -12.34
N ASP A 16 -16.39 9.46 -13.30
CA ASP A 16 -16.20 10.54 -14.28
C ASP A 16 -16.04 11.91 -13.64
N ASP A 17 -16.62 12.09 -12.46
CA ASP A 17 -16.61 13.30 -11.65
C ASP A 17 -15.57 13.29 -10.52
N TYR A 18 -14.57 12.41 -10.57
CA TYR A 18 -13.57 12.23 -9.49
C TYR A 18 -12.88 13.54 -9.06
N VAL A 19 -12.79 14.49 -9.97
CA VAL A 19 -12.22 15.82 -9.66
C VAL A 19 -13.13 16.58 -8.69
N ALA A 20 -14.45 16.52 -8.90
CA ALA A 20 -15.45 17.18 -8.05
C ALA A 20 -15.59 16.50 -6.68
N LEU A 21 -15.35 15.17 -6.60
CA LEU A 21 -15.39 14.41 -5.34
C LEU A 21 -14.24 14.77 -4.39
N ARG A 22 -13.14 15.37 -4.89
CA ARG A 22 -11.93 15.63 -4.11
C ARG A 22 -12.18 16.50 -2.89
N GLU A 23 -12.81 17.64 -3.07
CA GLU A 23 -12.98 18.62 -1.99
C GLU A 23 -13.98 18.15 -0.92
N PRO A 24 -15.18 17.64 -1.27
CA PRO A 24 -16.09 17.07 -0.28
C PRO A 24 -15.47 15.91 0.51
N LEU A 25 -14.71 15.02 -0.14
CA LEU A 25 -14.03 13.91 0.54
C LEU A 25 -12.95 14.43 1.49
N LEU A 26 -12.14 15.41 1.06
CA LEU A 26 -11.13 16.03 1.92
C LEU A 26 -11.77 16.66 3.16
N GLN A 27 -12.86 17.41 2.98
CA GLN A 27 -13.58 18.03 4.08
C GLN A 27 -14.14 16.98 5.06
N THR A 28 -14.74 15.90 4.55
CA THR A 28 -15.22 14.78 5.38
C THR A 28 -14.10 14.18 6.24
N LEU A 29 -12.91 13.95 5.67
CA LEU A 29 -11.77 13.45 6.41
C LEU A 29 -11.34 14.44 7.52
N LEU A 30 -11.24 15.72 7.21
CA LEU A 30 -10.78 16.76 8.14
C LEU A 30 -11.78 16.95 9.30
N ASP A 31 -13.07 16.99 9.01
CA ASP A 31 -14.12 17.22 10.01
C ASP A 31 -14.23 16.05 11.01
N ASN A 32 -13.87 14.85 10.55
CA ASN A 32 -13.90 13.65 11.38
C ASN A 32 -12.51 13.25 11.94
N GLY A 33 -11.50 14.12 11.83
CA GLY A 33 -10.16 13.86 12.36
C GLY A 33 -9.41 12.70 11.72
N VAL A 34 -9.84 12.28 10.52
CA VAL A 34 -9.25 11.15 9.79
C VAL A 34 -7.99 11.60 9.05
N LYS A 35 -6.88 10.90 9.27
CA LYS A 35 -5.60 11.14 8.60
C LYS A 35 -5.28 10.01 7.62
N GLY A 36 -4.41 10.31 6.65
CA GLY A 36 -3.97 9.35 5.64
C GLY A 36 -4.02 9.94 4.24
N THR A 37 -3.96 9.09 3.23
CA THR A 37 -3.99 9.53 1.83
C THR A 37 -4.99 8.69 1.05
N LEU A 38 -5.95 9.36 0.42
CA LEU A 38 -6.82 8.76 -0.59
C LEU A 38 -6.44 9.27 -1.98
N LEU A 39 -6.43 8.39 -2.94
CA LEU A 39 -6.21 8.65 -4.35
C LEU A 39 -7.55 8.53 -5.07
N LEU A 40 -7.88 9.51 -5.89
CA LEU A 40 -9.04 9.49 -6.79
C LEU A 40 -8.55 9.56 -8.24
N ALA A 41 -9.14 8.75 -9.09
CA ALA A 41 -8.97 8.77 -10.53
C ALA A 41 -10.29 8.41 -11.21
N GLU A 42 -10.36 8.55 -12.53
CA GLU A 42 -11.51 8.09 -13.31
C GLU A 42 -11.80 6.60 -13.11
N GLU A 43 -10.77 5.78 -12.86
CA GLU A 43 -10.88 4.34 -12.63
C GLU A 43 -11.28 3.93 -11.21
N GLY A 44 -11.41 4.89 -10.25
CA GLY A 44 -11.84 4.57 -8.89
C GLY A 44 -11.15 5.33 -7.76
N ILE A 45 -11.11 4.68 -6.59
CA ILE A 45 -10.55 5.19 -5.33
C ILE A 45 -9.58 4.18 -4.71
N ASN A 46 -8.52 4.67 -4.06
CA ASN A 46 -7.55 3.84 -3.32
C ASN A 46 -6.88 4.62 -2.20
N GLY A 47 -6.59 3.97 -1.09
CA GLY A 47 -5.70 4.51 -0.06
C GLY A 47 -5.80 3.84 1.28
N THR A 48 -5.07 4.43 2.23
CA THR A 48 -5.10 4.03 3.64
C THR A 48 -5.28 5.27 4.50
N VAL A 49 -6.17 5.17 5.46
CA VAL A 49 -6.52 6.23 6.40
C VAL A 49 -6.58 5.68 7.83
N SER A 50 -6.52 6.57 8.81
CA SER A 50 -6.65 6.21 10.22
C SER A 50 -7.37 7.28 11.02
N GLY A 51 -8.08 6.86 12.05
CA GLY A 51 -8.84 7.74 12.92
C GLY A 51 -9.50 7.00 14.08
N SER A 52 -10.34 7.72 14.82
CA SER A 52 -11.22 7.07 15.79
C SER A 52 -12.23 6.15 15.07
N ARG A 53 -12.86 5.25 15.81
CA ARG A 53 -13.91 4.40 15.26
C ARG A 53 -15.02 5.23 14.60
N GLU A 54 -15.48 6.26 15.29
CA GLU A 54 -16.52 7.17 14.82
C GLU A 54 -16.09 7.91 13.54
N GLY A 55 -14.82 8.36 13.47
CA GLY A 55 -14.29 9.06 12.30
C GLY A 55 -14.22 8.15 11.07
N ILE A 56 -13.79 6.91 11.25
CA ILE A 56 -13.75 5.91 10.16
C ILE A 56 -15.16 5.55 9.71
N ASP A 57 -16.09 5.33 10.65
CA ASP A 57 -17.49 5.01 10.33
C ASP A 57 -18.15 6.16 9.55
N ALA A 58 -17.92 7.41 9.95
CA ALA A 58 -18.41 8.59 9.25
C ALA A 58 -17.86 8.69 7.81
N LEU A 59 -16.57 8.41 7.61
CA LEU A 59 -15.98 8.34 6.28
C LEU A 59 -16.66 7.29 5.40
N PHE A 60 -16.85 6.06 5.91
CA PHE A 60 -17.48 5.00 5.14
C PHE A 60 -18.98 5.25 4.91
N ALA A 61 -19.67 5.89 5.84
CA ALA A 61 -21.06 6.33 5.63
C ALA A 61 -21.13 7.34 4.47
N TRP A 62 -20.20 8.29 4.42
CA TRP A 62 -20.09 9.25 3.31
C TRP A 62 -19.76 8.58 1.98
N LEU A 63 -18.75 7.71 1.94
CA LEU A 63 -18.38 6.99 0.72
C LEU A 63 -19.55 6.15 0.19
N ARG A 64 -20.22 5.40 1.07
CA ARG A 64 -21.34 4.51 0.70
C ARG A 64 -22.62 5.25 0.36
N SER A 65 -22.72 6.56 0.61
CA SER A 65 -23.82 7.39 0.13
C SER A 65 -23.80 7.62 -1.39
N ASP A 66 -22.64 7.43 -2.03
CA ASP A 66 -22.54 7.39 -3.48
C ASP A 66 -22.87 5.94 -3.96
N PRO A 67 -23.89 5.76 -4.82
CA PRO A 67 -24.28 4.43 -5.30
C PRO A 67 -23.15 3.64 -5.95
N ARG A 68 -22.17 4.32 -6.55
CA ARG A 68 -20.99 3.70 -7.17
C ARG A 68 -20.04 3.09 -6.14
N LEU A 69 -20.05 3.61 -4.91
CA LEU A 69 -19.18 3.20 -3.80
C LEU A 69 -19.95 2.49 -2.68
N ALA A 70 -21.24 2.18 -2.86
CA ALA A 70 -22.12 1.63 -1.82
C ALA A 70 -21.61 0.32 -1.21
N ASP A 71 -20.95 -0.51 -2.00
CA ASP A 71 -20.36 -1.80 -1.62
C ASP A 71 -18.85 -1.75 -1.40
N ILE A 72 -18.26 -0.54 -1.21
CA ILE A 72 -16.82 -0.42 -0.97
C ILE A 72 -16.42 -1.19 0.29
N GLU A 73 -15.49 -2.12 0.10
CA GLU A 73 -14.88 -2.89 1.18
C GLU A 73 -13.62 -2.19 1.72
N HIS A 74 -13.27 -2.50 2.94
CA HIS A 74 -12.02 -2.06 3.55
C HIS A 74 -11.48 -3.14 4.50
N LYS A 75 -10.19 -3.03 4.79
CA LYS A 75 -9.49 -3.88 5.74
C LYS A 75 -9.07 -3.03 6.93
N GLU A 76 -9.30 -3.53 8.13
CA GLU A 76 -8.96 -2.83 9.35
C GLU A 76 -7.80 -3.49 10.07
N SER A 77 -7.01 -2.65 10.70
CA SER A 77 -6.03 -3.01 11.72
C SER A 77 -5.99 -1.91 12.76
N TYR A 78 -5.34 -2.16 13.87
CA TYR A 78 -5.38 -1.27 15.03
C TYR A 78 -3.97 -0.92 15.47
N CYS A 79 -3.80 0.29 16.03
CA CYS A 79 -2.55 0.73 16.62
C CYS A 79 -2.82 1.73 17.75
N ASP A 80 -1.81 1.92 18.61
CA ASP A 80 -1.92 2.83 19.76
C ASP A 80 -1.59 4.28 19.38
N GLU A 81 -0.76 4.49 18.36
CA GLU A 81 -0.33 5.80 17.89
C GLU A 81 -0.82 6.09 16.47
N GLN A 82 -1.06 7.38 16.17
CA GLN A 82 -1.53 7.83 14.87
C GLN A 82 -0.46 7.59 13.77
N PRO A 83 -0.69 6.64 12.83
CA PRO A 83 0.30 6.23 11.85
C PRO A 83 0.43 7.18 10.65
N PHE A 84 -0.34 8.27 10.63
CA PHE A 84 -0.26 9.29 9.59
C PHE A 84 -0.15 10.70 10.17
N TYR A 85 0.73 11.51 9.58
CA TYR A 85 0.87 12.91 9.97
C TYR A 85 -0.14 13.83 9.25
N ARG A 86 -0.65 13.46 8.07
CA ARG A 86 -1.41 14.35 7.18
C ARG A 86 -2.68 13.71 6.67
N THR A 87 -3.65 14.58 6.36
CA THR A 87 -4.85 14.23 5.58
C THR A 87 -4.66 14.70 4.14
N LYS A 88 -4.84 13.81 3.17
CA LYS A 88 -4.69 14.13 1.75
C LYS A 88 -5.68 13.39 0.87
N VAL A 89 -6.26 14.10 -0.08
CA VAL A 89 -6.96 13.53 -1.24
C VAL A 89 -6.24 14.00 -2.50
N LYS A 90 -5.71 13.03 -3.27
CA LYS A 90 -4.91 13.33 -4.47
C LYS A 90 -5.60 12.83 -5.72
N LEU A 91 -5.68 13.70 -6.72
CA LEU A 91 -6.09 13.30 -8.07
C LEU A 91 -4.93 12.62 -8.78
N LYS A 92 -5.23 11.52 -9.45
CA LYS A 92 -4.28 10.69 -10.19
C LYS A 92 -4.85 10.31 -11.54
N LYS A 93 -4.00 9.83 -12.47
CA LYS A 93 -4.44 9.17 -13.70
C LYS A 93 -4.88 7.74 -13.46
N GLU A 94 -4.26 7.09 -12.49
CA GLU A 94 -4.51 5.71 -12.07
C GLU A 94 -4.47 5.63 -10.54
N ILE A 95 -5.38 4.87 -9.94
CA ILE A 95 -5.39 4.65 -8.47
C ILE A 95 -4.27 3.69 -8.03
N VAL A 96 -3.78 2.87 -8.93
CA VAL A 96 -2.52 2.11 -8.83
C VAL A 96 -1.85 2.11 -10.20
N THR A 97 -0.61 2.60 -10.27
CA THR A 97 -0.02 2.89 -11.57
C THR A 97 0.68 1.67 -12.17
N LEU A 98 0.10 1.12 -13.23
CA LEU A 98 0.71 0.11 -14.10
C LEU A 98 1.33 0.75 -15.34
N GLY A 99 0.73 1.83 -15.86
CA GLY A 99 1.25 2.59 -17.00
C GLY A 99 0.96 1.97 -18.37
N VAL A 100 0.06 1.00 -18.47
CA VAL A 100 -0.34 0.37 -19.73
C VAL A 100 -1.72 0.87 -20.12
N PRO A 101 -1.86 1.58 -21.27
CA PRO A 101 -3.16 2.04 -21.72
C PRO A 101 -4.14 0.89 -21.99
N GLY A 102 -5.41 1.10 -21.66
CA GLY A 102 -6.48 0.13 -21.95
C GLY A 102 -6.63 -1.02 -20.95
N VAL A 103 -5.75 -1.13 -19.96
CA VAL A 103 -5.93 -2.08 -18.86
C VAL A 103 -6.99 -1.54 -17.89
N ASP A 104 -8.12 -2.24 -17.81
CA ASP A 104 -9.29 -1.81 -17.05
C ASP A 104 -9.90 -3.00 -16.27
N PRO A 105 -9.68 -3.07 -14.94
CA PRO A 105 -10.25 -4.13 -14.12
C PRO A 105 -11.79 -4.16 -14.09
N ASN A 106 -12.46 -3.05 -14.43
CA ASN A 106 -13.92 -3.03 -14.53
C ASN A 106 -14.45 -3.82 -15.73
N LYS A 107 -13.62 -4.01 -16.77
CA LYS A 107 -13.99 -4.79 -17.97
C LYS A 107 -13.56 -6.24 -17.87
N GLN A 108 -12.38 -6.48 -17.33
CA GLN A 108 -11.79 -7.82 -17.25
C GLN A 108 -10.86 -7.90 -16.04
N VAL A 109 -11.02 -8.91 -15.21
CA VAL A 109 -10.22 -9.19 -14.04
C VAL A 109 -10.03 -10.70 -13.89
N GLY A 110 -8.92 -11.13 -13.27
CA GLY A 110 -8.66 -12.53 -12.96
C GLY A 110 -9.60 -13.08 -11.90
N GLN A 111 -9.49 -14.37 -11.64
CA GLN A 111 -10.31 -15.06 -10.64
C GLN A 111 -9.82 -14.74 -9.23
N TYR A 112 -10.74 -14.29 -8.38
CA TYR A 112 -10.48 -14.10 -6.95
C TYR A 112 -10.41 -15.45 -6.24
N VAL A 113 -9.37 -15.63 -5.42
CA VAL A 113 -9.20 -16.81 -4.58
C VAL A 113 -9.22 -16.38 -3.11
N GLU A 114 -10.10 -16.98 -2.32
CA GLU A 114 -10.21 -16.70 -0.90
C GLU A 114 -8.96 -17.17 -0.15
N ALA A 115 -8.64 -16.53 0.97
CA ALA A 115 -7.45 -16.83 1.76
C ALA A 115 -7.35 -18.32 2.17
N LYS A 116 -8.47 -18.94 2.53
CA LYS A 116 -8.55 -20.36 2.92
C LYS A 116 -8.18 -21.34 1.82
N ASP A 117 -8.40 -20.96 0.56
CA ASP A 117 -8.14 -21.82 -0.62
C ASP A 117 -6.79 -21.49 -1.29
N TRP A 118 -6.13 -20.42 -0.83
CA TRP A 118 -4.91 -19.89 -1.44
C TRP A 118 -3.74 -20.85 -1.39
N ASN A 119 -3.47 -21.46 -0.23
CA ASN A 119 -2.37 -22.42 -0.07
C ASN A 119 -2.52 -23.62 -1.01
N ALA A 120 -3.73 -24.15 -1.16
CA ALA A 120 -4.00 -25.28 -2.03
C ALA A 120 -3.76 -24.94 -3.51
N LEU A 121 -4.14 -23.72 -3.95
CA LEU A 121 -3.93 -23.28 -5.31
C LEU A 121 -2.45 -23.24 -5.69
N PHE A 122 -1.62 -22.55 -4.94
CA PHE A 122 -0.22 -22.38 -5.34
C PHE A 122 0.70 -23.54 -4.92
N SER A 123 0.17 -24.53 -4.21
CA SER A 123 0.86 -25.81 -4.01
C SER A 123 0.81 -26.72 -5.24
N ASP A 124 -0.06 -26.40 -6.23
CA ASP A 124 -0.03 -27.06 -7.54
C ASP A 124 1.23 -26.63 -8.31
N PRO A 125 2.14 -27.57 -8.68
CA PRO A 125 3.39 -27.25 -9.38
C PRO A 125 3.18 -26.62 -10.77
N GLU A 126 1.97 -26.72 -11.35
CA GLU A 126 1.64 -26.07 -12.60
C GLU A 126 1.29 -24.56 -12.43
N VAL A 127 1.09 -24.11 -11.20
CA VAL A 127 0.75 -22.72 -10.91
C VAL A 127 2.00 -21.89 -10.69
N LEU A 128 2.19 -20.90 -11.55
CA LEU A 128 3.22 -19.88 -11.38
C LEU A 128 2.76 -18.85 -10.36
N LEU A 129 3.38 -18.84 -9.18
CA LEU A 129 3.07 -17.85 -8.13
C LEU A 129 3.98 -16.63 -8.28
N ILE A 130 3.42 -15.43 -8.44
CA ILE A 130 4.16 -14.17 -8.63
C ILE A 130 3.79 -13.15 -7.55
N ASP A 131 4.79 -12.60 -6.89
CA ASP A 131 4.64 -11.44 -6.01
C ASP A 131 4.64 -10.15 -6.86
N THR A 132 3.53 -9.42 -6.90
CA THR A 132 3.41 -8.18 -7.70
C THR A 132 3.89 -6.94 -6.97
N ARG A 133 4.53 -7.10 -5.81
CA ARG A 133 5.05 -6.00 -4.99
C ARG A 133 6.43 -5.56 -5.47
N ASN A 134 6.89 -4.46 -4.91
CA ASN A 134 8.25 -3.98 -5.17
C ASN A 134 9.29 -4.81 -4.39
N ASP A 135 10.51 -4.83 -4.87
CA ASP A 135 11.65 -5.58 -4.31
C ASP A 135 11.84 -5.38 -2.80
N TYR A 136 11.74 -4.13 -2.31
CA TYR A 136 11.88 -3.82 -0.89
C TYR A 136 10.74 -4.37 -0.02
N GLU A 137 9.55 -4.59 -0.59
CA GLU A 137 8.41 -5.23 0.10
C GLU A 137 8.61 -6.75 0.16
N VAL A 138 9.12 -7.34 -0.93
CA VAL A 138 9.41 -8.78 -1.03
C VAL A 138 10.54 -9.18 -0.09
N ALA A 139 11.56 -8.33 0.03
CA ALA A 139 12.73 -8.59 0.88
C ALA A 139 12.42 -8.80 2.37
N ILE A 140 11.30 -8.26 2.86
CA ILE A 140 10.90 -8.40 4.27
C ILE A 140 9.90 -9.51 4.52
N GLY A 141 9.28 -10.04 3.48
CA GLY A 141 8.38 -11.17 3.59
C GLY A 141 7.67 -11.47 2.27
N THR A 142 7.43 -12.77 2.02
CA THR A 142 6.72 -13.26 0.83
C THR A 142 6.17 -14.67 1.08
N PHE A 143 5.37 -15.21 0.16
CA PHE A 143 4.96 -16.62 0.21
C PHE A 143 6.08 -17.55 -0.24
N GLU A 144 6.14 -18.73 0.37
CA GLU A 144 7.08 -19.78 -0.05
C GLU A 144 6.91 -20.12 -1.55
N GLY A 145 8.01 -20.17 -2.28
CA GLY A 145 8.01 -20.52 -3.70
C GLY A 145 7.56 -19.39 -4.64
N ALA A 146 7.20 -18.22 -4.12
CA ALA A 146 6.81 -17.09 -4.95
C ALA A 146 8.00 -16.52 -5.74
N VAL A 147 7.74 -16.19 -7.00
CA VAL A 147 8.69 -15.48 -7.84
C VAL A 147 8.72 -14.01 -7.45
N ASP A 148 9.91 -13.49 -7.17
CA ASP A 148 10.19 -12.07 -7.02
C ASP A 148 10.61 -11.47 -8.36
N PRO A 149 9.80 -10.58 -8.97
CA PRO A 149 10.16 -9.90 -10.21
C PRO A 149 11.32 -8.91 -10.04
N LYS A 150 11.73 -8.58 -8.82
CA LYS A 150 12.77 -7.59 -8.48
C LYS A 150 12.51 -6.21 -9.09
N THR A 151 11.24 -5.85 -9.20
CA THR A 151 10.80 -4.56 -9.72
C THR A 151 10.86 -3.50 -8.61
N ARG A 152 11.35 -2.32 -8.94
CA ARG A 152 11.39 -1.17 -8.05
C ARG A 152 10.06 -0.43 -8.00
N SER A 153 9.23 -0.63 -9.00
CA SER A 153 7.90 -0.08 -9.09
C SER A 153 6.97 -1.00 -9.88
N PHE A 154 5.70 -0.98 -9.56
CA PHE A 154 4.68 -1.77 -10.25
C PHE A 154 4.57 -1.48 -11.76
N ARG A 155 5.09 -0.33 -12.22
CA ARG A 155 5.17 0.02 -13.66
C ARG A 155 6.11 -0.89 -14.46
N GLU A 156 7.05 -1.54 -13.79
CA GLU A 156 8.03 -2.43 -14.44
C GLU A 156 7.45 -3.84 -14.64
N PHE A 157 6.35 -4.17 -13.95
CA PHE A 157 5.72 -5.49 -14.00
C PHE A 157 5.35 -5.94 -15.43
N PRO A 158 4.73 -5.11 -16.31
CA PRO A 158 4.39 -5.54 -17.66
C PRO A 158 5.61 -5.95 -18.50
N GLU A 159 6.71 -5.23 -18.38
CA GLU A 159 7.94 -5.55 -19.11
C GLU A 159 8.59 -6.82 -18.58
N TYR A 160 8.58 -6.99 -17.26
CA TYR A 160 9.05 -8.22 -16.63
C TYR A 160 8.28 -9.44 -17.14
N ILE A 161 6.95 -9.39 -17.16
CA ILE A 161 6.10 -10.48 -17.65
C ILE A 161 6.43 -10.81 -19.12
N LYS A 162 6.50 -9.81 -19.98
CA LYS A 162 6.84 -10.01 -21.41
C LYS A 162 8.20 -10.66 -21.62
N ALA A 163 9.18 -10.34 -20.79
CA ALA A 163 10.55 -10.84 -20.92
C ALA A 163 10.72 -12.28 -20.41
N HIS A 164 9.89 -12.73 -19.44
CA HIS A 164 10.14 -13.98 -18.74
C HIS A 164 9.06 -15.05 -18.95
N TYR A 165 7.84 -14.67 -19.37
CA TYR A 165 6.73 -15.61 -19.41
C TYR A 165 5.99 -15.59 -20.76
N ASP A 166 5.74 -16.80 -21.25
CA ASP A 166 4.98 -17.07 -22.46
C ASP A 166 3.60 -17.63 -22.08
N PRO A 167 2.49 -16.99 -22.47
CA PRO A 167 1.13 -17.45 -22.19
C PRO A 167 0.86 -18.89 -22.69
N ALA A 168 1.51 -19.31 -23.77
CA ALA A 168 1.34 -20.66 -24.28
C ALA A 168 1.95 -21.76 -23.37
N ARG A 169 2.92 -21.38 -22.55
CA ARG A 169 3.63 -22.29 -21.64
C ARG A 169 3.16 -22.16 -20.19
N HIS A 170 2.86 -20.95 -19.75
CA HIS A 170 2.51 -20.64 -18.35
C HIS A 170 0.99 -20.40 -18.27
N LYS A 171 0.22 -21.48 -18.31
CA LYS A 171 -1.25 -21.39 -18.42
C LYS A 171 -1.91 -20.93 -17.15
N LYS A 172 -1.38 -21.33 -15.97
CA LYS A 172 -1.92 -21.00 -14.65
C LYS A 172 -1.02 -20.04 -13.92
N VAL A 173 -1.50 -18.86 -13.59
CA VAL A 173 -0.75 -17.84 -12.86
C VAL A 173 -1.54 -17.37 -11.66
N ALA A 174 -0.91 -17.39 -10.50
CA ALA A 174 -1.47 -16.86 -9.26
C ALA A 174 -0.64 -15.65 -8.80
N MET A 175 -1.30 -14.58 -8.39
CA MET A 175 -0.65 -13.33 -7.99
C MET A 175 -1.17 -12.81 -6.67
N PHE A 176 -0.31 -12.14 -5.93
CA PHE A 176 -0.67 -11.49 -4.68
C PHE A 176 0.04 -10.15 -4.50
N CYS A 177 -0.53 -9.30 -3.65
CA CYS A 177 0.08 -8.07 -3.16
C CYS A 177 -0.46 -7.75 -1.76
N THR A 178 -0.03 -6.67 -1.16
CA THR A 178 -0.42 -6.27 0.22
C THR A 178 -1.93 -6.26 0.44
N GLY A 179 -2.69 -5.55 -0.40
CA GLY A 179 -4.14 -5.35 -0.21
C GLY A 179 -5.04 -5.85 -1.35
N GLY A 180 -4.48 -6.38 -2.46
CA GLY A 180 -5.23 -6.90 -3.61
C GLY A 180 -5.25 -5.99 -4.84
N ILE A 181 -5.14 -4.67 -4.71
CA ILE A 181 -5.35 -3.70 -5.78
C ILE A 181 -4.39 -3.87 -6.98
N ARG A 182 -3.08 -4.13 -6.73
CA ARG A 182 -2.12 -4.36 -7.82
C ARG A 182 -2.48 -5.60 -8.62
N CYS A 183 -2.96 -6.63 -7.92
CA CYS A 183 -3.32 -7.90 -8.56
C CYS A 183 -4.55 -7.79 -9.46
N GLU A 184 -5.55 -7.00 -9.10
CA GLU A 184 -6.68 -6.76 -10.00
C GLU A 184 -6.20 -6.14 -11.32
N LYS A 185 -5.34 -5.13 -11.24
CA LYS A 185 -4.81 -4.48 -12.44
C LYS A 185 -3.81 -5.36 -13.21
N ALA A 186 -2.95 -6.11 -12.50
CA ALA A 186 -2.04 -7.07 -13.10
C ALA A 186 -2.78 -8.21 -13.80
N SER A 187 -3.85 -8.74 -13.20
CA SER A 187 -4.63 -9.83 -13.80
C SER A 187 -5.38 -9.37 -15.06
N SER A 188 -5.94 -8.16 -15.03
CA SER A 188 -6.53 -7.54 -16.21
C SER A 188 -5.52 -7.43 -17.37
N TYR A 189 -4.29 -6.99 -17.07
CA TYR A 189 -3.20 -6.92 -18.03
C TYR A 189 -2.82 -8.31 -18.56
N MET A 190 -2.64 -9.31 -17.70
CA MET A 190 -2.21 -10.65 -18.09
C MET A 190 -3.24 -11.36 -18.96
N LEU A 191 -4.53 -11.26 -18.63
CA LEU A 191 -5.61 -11.77 -19.47
C LEU A 191 -5.60 -11.10 -20.85
N GLY A 192 -5.39 -9.76 -20.91
CA GLY A 192 -5.23 -9.03 -22.17
C GLY A 192 -3.96 -9.42 -22.95
N ALA A 193 -2.93 -9.96 -22.29
CA ALA A 193 -1.71 -10.47 -22.88
C ALA A 193 -1.82 -11.95 -23.32
N GLY A 194 -2.98 -12.60 -23.13
CA GLY A 194 -3.26 -13.95 -23.61
C GLY A 194 -3.04 -15.07 -22.60
N PHE A 195 -2.82 -14.77 -21.32
CA PHE A 195 -2.82 -15.79 -20.25
C PHE A 195 -4.25 -16.28 -20.02
N GLU A 196 -4.44 -17.59 -19.82
CA GLU A 196 -5.77 -18.21 -19.78
C GLU A 196 -6.34 -18.26 -18.36
N GLU A 197 -5.58 -18.81 -17.40
CA GLU A 197 -5.99 -19.01 -16.01
C GLU A 197 -5.20 -18.07 -15.11
N VAL A 198 -5.79 -16.91 -14.78
CA VAL A 198 -5.15 -15.88 -13.96
C VAL A 198 -5.92 -15.72 -12.66
N PHE A 199 -5.26 -16.06 -11.56
CA PHE A 199 -5.79 -16.03 -10.21
C PHE A 199 -5.14 -14.92 -9.39
N HIS A 200 -5.86 -14.38 -8.41
CA HIS A 200 -5.25 -13.48 -7.44
C HIS A 200 -5.91 -13.59 -6.06
N LEU A 201 -5.08 -13.37 -5.03
CA LEU A 201 -5.49 -13.46 -3.64
C LEU A 201 -6.48 -12.34 -3.29
N LYS A 202 -7.72 -12.70 -2.98
CA LYS A 202 -8.76 -11.77 -2.59
C LYS A 202 -8.38 -11.06 -1.28
N GLY A 203 -8.41 -9.75 -1.31
CA GLY A 203 -8.02 -8.94 -0.17
C GLY A 203 -6.52 -8.89 0.12
N GLY A 204 -5.70 -9.63 -0.65
CA GLY A 204 -4.25 -9.62 -0.56
C GLY A 204 -3.70 -10.27 0.71
N ILE A 205 -2.41 -10.02 0.97
CA ILE A 205 -1.67 -10.57 2.11
C ILE A 205 -2.36 -10.21 3.44
N LEU A 206 -2.82 -8.97 3.61
CA LEU A 206 -3.45 -8.55 4.86
C LEU A 206 -4.68 -9.40 5.21
N LYS A 207 -5.50 -9.75 4.21
CA LYS A 207 -6.67 -10.61 4.42
C LYS A 207 -6.25 -12.06 4.71
N TYR A 208 -5.20 -12.53 4.05
CA TYR A 208 -4.64 -13.85 4.31
C TYR A 208 -4.12 -13.97 5.75
N LEU A 209 -3.37 -12.97 6.24
CA LEU A 209 -2.84 -12.95 7.61
C LEU A 209 -3.94 -12.84 8.67
N GLU A 210 -5.07 -12.21 8.33
CA GLU A 210 -6.25 -12.11 9.21
C GLU A 210 -6.99 -13.45 9.33
N GLU A 211 -7.11 -14.22 8.22
CA GLU A 211 -7.99 -15.40 8.15
C GLU A 211 -7.28 -16.74 8.31
N VAL A 212 -6.01 -16.83 7.91
CA VAL A 212 -5.25 -18.10 7.93
C VAL A 212 -4.45 -18.21 9.22
N PRO A 213 -4.69 -19.23 10.05
CA PRO A 213 -3.92 -19.43 11.28
C PRO A 213 -2.41 -19.56 11.01
N GLN A 214 -1.60 -19.04 11.93
CA GLN A 214 -0.14 -18.98 11.75
C GLN A 214 0.50 -20.34 11.47
N GLU A 215 0.00 -21.41 12.10
CA GLU A 215 0.47 -22.78 11.92
C GLU A 215 0.16 -23.37 10.53
N GLN A 216 -0.79 -22.79 9.80
CA GLN A 216 -1.15 -23.19 8.44
C GLN A 216 -0.59 -22.23 7.39
N SER A 217 0.05 -21.16 7.85
CA SER A 217 0.51 -20.10 6.96
C SER A 217 1.78 -20.47 6.20
N LEU A 218 1.74 -20.28 4.88
CA LEU A 218 2.90 -20.35 3.99
C LEU A 218 3.53 -18.98 3.73
N TRP A 219 3.06 -17.94 4.42
CA TRP A 219 3.70 -16.63 4.46
C TRP A 219 4.94 -16.66 5.34
N ARG A 220 6.02 -16.00 4.90
CA ARG A 220 7.27 -15.86 5.65
C ARG A 220 7.64 -14.40 5.81
N GLY A 221 8.03 -14.00 7.02
CA GLY A 221 8.42 -12.62 7.35
C GLY A 221 7.24 -11.70 7.67
N ASP A 222 7.49 -10.39 7.62
CA ASP A 222 6.50 -9.34 7.85
C ASP A 222 5.85 -8.86 6.55
N CYS A 223 4.68 -8.24 6.65
CA CYS A 223 4.01 -7.60 5.52
C CYS A 223 4.24 -6.08 5.55
N PHE A 224 4.82 -5.52 4.48
CA PHE A 224 4.99 -4.07 4.35
C PHE A 224 3.64 -3.37 4.23
N VAL A 225 3.47 -2.28 5.01
CA VAL A 225 2.31 -1.39 4.95
C VAL A 225 2.74 0.05 4.67
N PHE A 226 1.85 0.85 4.06
CA PHE A 226 2.18 2.20 3.57
C PHE A 226 1.86 3.30 4.60
N ASP A 227 2.15 3.03 5.87
CA ASP A 227 2.01 3.99 6.98
C ASP A 227 3.23 3.95 7.92
N ASN A 228 3.21 4.69 9.02
CA ASN A 228 4.37 4.80 9.91
C ASN A 228 4.70 3.52 10.70
N ARG A 229 3.84 2.51 10.68
CA ARG A 229 4.13 1.17 11.26
C ARG A 229 5.15 0.41 10.42
N VAL A 230 5.28 0.77 9.14
CA VAL A 230 6.19 0.18 8.15
C VAL A 230 5.86 -1.27 7.82
N THR A 231 5.71 -2.14 8.83
CA THR A 231 5.36 -3.56 8.65
C THR A 231 4.33 -4.01 9.68
N VAL A 232 3.62 -5.08 9.32
CA VAL A 232 2.77 -5.83 10.25
C VAL A 232 3.18 -7.30 10.23
N ARG A 233 3.06 -7.94 11.40
CA ARG A 233 3.30 -9.37 11.61
C ARG A 233 2.07 -10.19 11.20
N HIS A 234 2.15 -11.51 11.41
CA HIS A 234 1.05 -12.43 11.05
C HIS A 234 -0.26 -12.12 11.79
N ASP A 235 -0.20 -11.64 13.01
CA ASP A 235 -1.36 -11.24 13.82
C ASP A 235 -1.83 -9.80 13.56
N LEU A 236 -1.29 -9.17 12.50
CA LEU A 236 -1.51 -7.77 12.12
C LEU A 236 -1.01 -6.74 13.16
N SER A 237 -0.29 -7.18 14.19
CA SER A 237 0.42 -6.29 15.10
C SER A 237 1.59 -5.59 14.39
N GLU A 238 2.04 -4.45 14.94
CA GLU A 238 3.17 -3.69 14.39
C GLU A 238 4.46 -4.53 14.43
N GLY A 239 5.20 -4.52 13.32
CA GLY A 239 6.50 -5.16 13.19
C GLY A 239 7.65 -4.34 13.77
N GLU A 240 8.90 -4.80 13.55
CA GLU A 240 10.10 -4.19 14.15
C GLU A 240 10.90 -3.32 13.17
N TYR A 241 10.40 -3.13 11.95
CA TYR A 241 11.08 -2.31 10.96
C TYR A 241 10.79 -0.83 11.16
N ASP A 242 11.82 0.01 10.95
CA ASP A 242 11.66 1.45 10.74
C ASP A 242 11.61 1.79 9.26
N GLN A 243 11.27 3.03 8.94
CA GLN A 243 11.34 3.52 7.57
C GLN A 243 12.47 4.53 7.39
N CYS A 244 13.33 4.29 6.39
CA CYS A 244 14.27 5.32 5.96
C CYS A 244 13.52 6.49 5.32
N HIS A 245 13.54 7.67 5.94
CA HIS A 245 12.86 8.86 5.41
C HIS A 245 13.52 9.48 4.17
N ALA A 246 14.70 8.97 3.75
CA ALA A 246 15.36 9.37 2.51
C ALA A 246 14.92 8.53 1.32
N CYS A 247 15.10 7.19 1.36
CA CYS A 247 14.78 6.28 0.25
C CYS A 247 13.46 5.54 0.39
N ARG A 248 12.84 5.56 1.57
CA ARG A 248 11.58 4.87 1.89
C ARG A 248 11.67 3.35 2.03
N ASN A 249 12.87 2.78 1.95
CA ASN A 249 13.05 1.37 2.26
C ASN A 249 12.78 1.09 3.75
N PRO A 250 12.26 -0.10 4.08
CA PRO A 250 12.25 -0.59 5.46
C PRO A 250 13.69 -0.73 5.97
N VAL A 251 13.87 -0.55 7.26
CA VAL A 251 15.15 -0.60 7.96
C VAL A 251 15.02 -1.60 9.09
N SER A 252 15.74 -2.71 9.01
CA SER A 252 15.75 -3.77 10.02
C SER A 252 16.49 -3.34 11.29
N LEU A 253 16.40 -4.16 12.34
CA LEU A 253 17.22 -3.98 13.55
C LEU A 253 18.73 -4.06 13.24
N GLU A 254 19.14 -4.92 12.30
CA GLU A 254 20.52 -5.04 11.83
C GLU A 254 20.97 -3.79 11.07
N ASP A 255 20.14 -3.30 10.16
CA ASP A 255 20.41 -2.06 9.42
C ASP A 255 20.65 -0.86 10.35
N ARG A 256 19.93 -0.81 11.48
CA ARG A 256 20.10 0.26 12.49
C ARG A 256 21.45 0.24 13.22
N GLN A 257 22.14 -0.91 13.19
CA GLN A 257 23.50 -1.04 13.78
C GLN A 257 24.59 -0.63 12.79
N SER A 258 24.24 -0.41 11.52
CA SER A 258 25.21 0.02 10.50
C SER A 258 25.69 1.46 10.73
N GLU A 259 26.96 1.73 10.48
CA GLU A 259 27.55 3.09 10.45
C GLU A 259 26.89 4.01 9.40
N HIS A 260 26.21 3.42 8.41
CA HIS A 260 25.48 4.12 7.37
C HIS A 260 24.04 4.49 7.75
N TYR A 261 23.58 4.03 8.93
CA TYR A 261 22.27 4.39 9.45
C TYR A 261 22.35 5.69 10.24
N VAL A 262 21.75 6.72 9.71
CA VAL A 262 21.54 8.00 10.42
C VAL A 262 20.04 8.30 10.43
N PRO A 263 19.37 8.23 11.61
CA PRO A 263 17.92 8.42 11.71
C PRO A 263 17.41 9.65 10.97
N GLY A 264 16.42 9.45 10.08
CA GLY A 264 15.82 10.51 9.28
C GLY A 264 16.65 10.98 8.08
N ILE A 265 17.90 10.53 7.90
CA ILE A 265 18.83 11.04 6.89
C ILE A 265 19.24 9.96 5.88
N SER A 266 19.66 8.77 6.35
CA SER A 266 20.17 7.70 5.48
C SER A 266 20.02 6.32 6.11
N CYS A 267 20.15 5.27 5.31
CA CYS A 267 20.27 3.87 5.73
C CYS A 267 21.27 3.14 4.81
N PRO A 268 21.67 1.89 5.13
CA PRO A 268 22.59 1.12 4.28
C PRO A 268 22.14 1.01 2.82
N HIS A 269 20.83 0.90 2.58
CA HIS A 269 20.27 0.76 1.22
C HIS A 269 20.42 2.01 0.35
N CYS A 270 20.64 3.18 0.92
CA CYS A 270 20.74 4.42 0.15
C CYS A 270 22.02 5.23 0.38
N TRP A 271 22.88 4.81 1.32
CA TRP A 271 24.06 5.58 1.71
C TRP A 271 24.90 6.02 0.52
N ASP A 272 25.27 5.09 -0.37
CA ASP A 272 26.13 5.37 -1.53
C ASP A 272 25.44 6.16 -2.64
N SER A 273 24.12 6.10 -2.72
CA SER A 273 23.32 6.72 -3.78
C SER A 273 22.81 8.14 -3.47
N LEU A 274 22.86 8.56 -2.18
CA LEU A 274 22.37 9.86 -1.76
C LEU A 274 23.34 10.99 -2.14
N SER A 275 22.85 11.98 -2.90
CA SER A 275 23.60 13.20 -3.15
C SER A 275 23.77 14.03 -1.86
N GLU A 276 24.85 14.84 -1.79
CA GLU A 276 25.06 15.72 -0.63
C GLU A 276 23.91 16.72 -0.46
N LYS A 277 23.31 17.20 -1.54
CA LYS A 277 22.12 18.06 -1.50
C LYS A 277 20.95 17.38 -0.82
N THR A 278 20.71 16.09 -1.11
CA THR A 278 19.65 15.30 -0.50
C THR A 278 19.92 15.07 0.99
N ARG A 279 21.17 14.76 1.36
CA ARG A 279 21.60 14.61 2.75
C ARG A 279 21.42 15.90 3.56
N ALA A 280 21.84 17.04 3.01
CA ALA A 280 21.68 18.35 3.64
C ALA A 280 20.20 18.69 3.90
N GLY A 281 19.34 18.46 2.90
CA GLY A 281 17.89 18.63 3.05
C GLY A 281 17.28 17.70 4.10
N ALA A 282 17.77 16.45 4.19
CA ALA A 282 17.33 15.48 5.20
C ALA A 282 17.76 15.90 6.62
N ARG A 283 19.02 16.38 6.77
CA ARG A 283 19.53 16.92 8.06
C ARG A 283 18.68 18.10 8.54
N GLU A 284 18.38 19.06 7.66
CA GLU A 284 17.56 20.21 8.02
C GLU A 284 16.14 19.80 8.42
N ARG A 285 15.51 18.89 7.68
CA ARG A 285 14.20 18.33 8.05
C ARG A 285 14.24 17.66 9.42
N GLN A 286 15.25 16.83 9.70
CA GLN A 286 15.39 16.16 10.98
C GLN A 286 15.56 17.15 12.13
N LYS A 287 16.39 18.19 11.93
CA LYS A 287 16.54 19.29 12.89
C LYS A 287 15.22 19.99 13.20
N GLN A 288 14.38 20.25 12.19
CA GLN A 288 13.07 20.87 12.42
C GLN A 288 12.12 19.94 13.20
N ILE A 289 12.16 18.63 12.95
CA ILE A 289 11.39 17.64 13.73
C ILE A 289 11.82 17.64 15.20
N GLU A 290 13.12 17.61 15.48
CA GLU A 290 13.66 17.64 16.83
C GLU A 290 13.32 18.93 17.58
N LEU A 291 13.43 20.09 16.91
CA LEU A 291 13.04 21.39 17.48
C LEU A 291 11.54 21.44 17.80
N ALA A 292 10.69 20.91 16.93
CA ALA A 292 9.26 20.84 17.19
C ALA A 292 8.95 19.95 18.41
N ARG A 293 9.64 18.77 18.51
CA ARG A 293 9.52 17.87 19.67
C ARG A 293 9.94 18.54 20.98
N GLN A 294 11.10 19.23 20.98
CA GLN A 294 11.60 19.95 22.17
C GLN A 294 10.64 21.06 22.62
N ARG A 295 9.91 21.67 21.70
CA ARG A 295 8.96 22.77 21.95
C ARG A 295 7.54 22.29 22.20
N ASN A 296 7.29 20.97 22.28
CA ASN A 296 5.95 20.39 22.35
C ASN A 296 5.01 20.89 21.23
N GLN A 297 5.55 21.15 20.05
CA GLN A 297 4.80 21.56 18.89
C GLN A 297 4.39 20.35 18.03
N PRO A 298 3.29 20.45 17.27
CA PRO A 298 2.91 19.40 16.33
C PRO A 298 4.04 19.07 15.35
N HIS A 299 4.09 17.81 14.93
CA HIS A 299 5.09 17.35 13.96
C HIS A 299 5.06 18.25 12.69
N PRO A 300 6.21 18.76 12.18
CA PRO A 300 6.24 19.73 11.08
C PRO A 300 5.54 19.27 9.80
N LEU A 301 5.45 17.96 9.61
CA LEU A 301 4.70 17.35 8.50
C LEU A 301 3.20 17.24 8.78
N GLY A 302 2.74 17.50 10.00
CA GLY A 302 1.34 17.30 10.44
C GLY A 302 0.48 18.57 10.41
N ARG A 303 0.90 19.64 9.72
CA ARG A 303 0.09 20.87 9.61
C ARG A 303 -1.23 20.61 8.90
N ASP A 304 -2.31 21.15 9.46
CA ASP A 304 -3.63 21.14 8.82
C ASP A 304 -3.57 21.93 7.52
N PRO A 305 -3.96 21.34 6.36
CA PRO A 305 -3.93 22.05 5.08
C PRO A 305 -4.80 23.31 5.07
N ARG A 306 -5.82 23.43 5.93
CA ARG A 306 -6.67 24.64 6.07
C ARG A 306 -5.89 25.82 6.65
N GLN A 307 -4.85 25.58 7.46
CA GLN A 307 -4.02 26.64 8.05
C GLN A 307 -3.05 27.27 7.05
N SER A 308 -2.70 26.55 5.96
CA SER A 308 -1.79 27.08 4.94
C SER A 308 -2.44 28.06 3.95
N THR A 309 -3.77 28.11 3.90
CA THR A 309 -4.55 29.06 3.06
C THR A 309 -4.82 30.39 3.75
N LEU A 310 -4.55 30.51 5.04
CA LEU A 310 -4.74 31.75 5.80
C LEU A 310 -3.47 32.62 5.94
N GLU A 311 -2.31 32.11 5.46
CA GLU A 311 -1.01 32.78 5.52
C GLU A 311 -0.51 33.32 4.16
N ASN A 312 -1.37 33.34 3.11
CA ASN A 312 -1.04 33.93 1.79
C ASN A 312 -1.99 35.07 1.42
#